data_4b2b3f83b6155e141c2f7019523c59d5
#
_entry.id   4b2b3f83b6155e141c2f7019523c59d5
#
_cell.length_a   1.000
_cell.length_b   1.000
_cell.length_c   1.000
_cell.angle_alpha   90.00
_cell.angle_beta   90.00
_cell.angle_gamma   90.00
#
_symmetry.space_group_name_H-M   'P 1'
#
loop_
_entity.id
_entity.type
_entity.pdbx_description
1 polymer ?
#
loop_
_entity_poly.entity_id
_entity_poly.type
_entity_poly.pdbx_seq_one_letter_code
_entity_poly.pdbx_strand_id
1 'polypeptide(L)'
;MTKRKHKPLKIIGLLLLTVLLLAGVFVAGLYGYHRHMLQKEAALIRHQGQFVQIDGGNMNIYTEGSGDKTLVFMAGANTPAVICDFKPLFSRLSDTYRIAVIEKFGYGYSDNTDGERNLGTLLRQDRAALEQAGIGAPYILCPHSASGLEAIRWAQLYPDEVEAIIGLDMAVPDQFDCMIGDLHDAETQTCEQSLRESAFFDFWLYSMGGYRLYRIQSVFPASASPDLTEAERAEYKAITYRWYSIFPQTAMFREGVLTESQRSDYLALRAHPVPDVPTLQILSADDSMFSVMFGENGLQTWQQIHENYQAALSEGRLVQLRCGHYVHVEDPETVSTEIRRFLNDNDTL
;
A
#
# COMPACT_ATOMS: atom_id res chain seq x y z
N MET A 1 43.01 -41.73 34.11
CA MET A 1 41.63 -42.03 33.70
C MET A 1 40.90 -40.74 33.39
N THR A 2 40.93 -40.21 32.16
CA THR A 2 40.19 -38.98 31.74
C THR A 2 39.91 -38.99 30.25
N LYS A 3 39.12 -39.94 29.72
CA LYS A 3 38.75 -39.98 28.27
C LYS A 3 37.24 -40.17 27.96
N ARG A 4 36.35 -39.82 28.87
CA ARG A 4 34.90 -40.08 28.66
C ARG A 4 33.99 -38.83 28.47
N LYS A 5 34.50 -37.58 28.54
CA LYS A 5 33.66 -36.35 28.52
C LYS A 5 33.39 -35.78 27.14
N HIS A 6 34.03 -36.24 26.05
CA HIS A 6 33.90 -35.63 24.73
C HIS A 6 32.89 -36.31 23.78
N LYS A 7 32.37 -37.50 24.11
CA LYS A 7 31.41 -38.19 23.22
C LYS A 7 30.07 -37.45 23.08
N PRO A 8 29.43 -36.95 24.16
CA PRO A 8 28.15 -36.23 24.03
C PRO A 8 28.31 -34.93 23.26
N LEU A 9 29.40 -34.18 23.41
CA LEU A 9 29.65 -32.96 22.64
C LEU A 9 29.79 -33.23 21.13
N LYS A 10 30.44 -34.31 20.73
CA LYS A 10 30.57 -34.73 19.34
C LYS A 10 29.23 -35.12 18.72
N ILE A 11 28.37 -35.80 19.47
CA ILE A 11 27.03 -36.17 19.02
C ILE A 11 26.16 -34.93 18.85
N ILE A 12 26.18 -34.02 19.83
CA ILE A 12 25.47 -32.72 19.72
C ILE A 12 25.96 -31.92 18.51
N GLY A 13 27.28 -31.83 18.32
CA GLY A 13 27.87 -31.17 17.19
C GLY A 13 27.45 -31.79 15.82
N LEU A 14 27.40 -33.14 15.75
CA LEU A 14 26.94 -33.82 14.55
C LEU A 14 25.45 -33.59 14.30
N LEU A 15 24.60 -33.60 15.32
CA LEU A 15 23.17 -33.31 15.24
C LEU A 15 22.94 -31.86 14.73
N LEU A 16 23.65 -30.90 15.33
CA LEU A 16 23.59 -29.51 14.90
C LEU A 16 24.03 -29.34 13.43
N LEU A 17 25.12 -29.98 13.04
CA LEU A 17 25.58 -29.96 11.65
C LEU A 17 24.55 -30.57 10.71
N THR A 18 23.94 -31.70 11.09
CA THR A 18 22.90 -32.34 10.30
C THR A 18 21.68 -31.42 10.13
N VAL A 19 21.23 -30.77 11.20
CA VAL A 19 20.11 -29.80 11.15
C VAL A 19 20.46 -28.63 10.24
N LEU A 20 21.66 -28.07 10.34
CA LEU A 20 22.13 -26.98 9.48
C LEU A 20 22.19 -27.39 8.00
N LEU A 21 22.67 -28.61 7.72
CA LEU A 21 22.72 -29.12 6.35
C LEU A 21 21.29 -29.32 5.79
N LEU A 22 20.39 -29.89 6.56
CA LEU A 22 18.98 -30.05 6.13
C LEU A 22 18.31 -28.69 5.92
N ALA A 23 18.54 -27.71 6.79
CA ALA A 23 18.05 -26.34 6.60
C ALA A 23 18.61 -25.71 5.34
N GLY A 24 19.91 -25.87 5.07
CA GLY A 24 20.56 -25.39 3.85
C GLY A 24 19.98 -26.02 2.58
N VAL A 25 19.73 -27.33 2.59
CA VAL A 25 19.09 -28.05 1.47
C VAL A 25 17.65 -27.54 1.25
N PHE A 26 16.92 -27.35 2.33
CA PHE A 26 15.55 -26.81 2.26
C PHE A 26 15.52 -25.40 1.64
N VAL A 27 16.38 -24.49 2.14
CA VAL A 27 16.46 -23.11 1.60
C VAL A 27 16.88 -23.10 0.14
N ALA A 28 17.88 -23.90 -0.24
CA ALA A 28 18.32 -24.03 -1.64
C ALA A 28 17.20 -24.59 -2.53
N GLY A 29 16.46 -25.59 -2.06
CA GLY A 29 15.31 -26.13 -2.76
C GLY A 29 14.19 -25.12 -2.94
N LEU A 30 13.85 -24.39 -1.89
CA LEU A 30 12.86 -23.31 -1.89
C LEU A 30 13.26 -22.19 -2.89
N TYR A 31 14.51 -21.76 -2.86
CA TYR A 31 15.04 -20.78 -3.80
C TYR A 31 14.96 -21.25 -5.25
N GLY A 32 15.42 -22.48 -5.53
CA GLY A 32 15.35 -23.07 -6.87
C GLY A 32 13.91 -23.17 -7.37
N TYR A 33 13.00 -23.62 -6.52
CA TYR A 33 11.55 -23.67 -6.82
C TYR A 33 11.00 -22.26 -7.09
N HIS A 34 11.31 -21.28 -6.24
CA HIS A 34 10.85 -19.91 -6.40
C HIS A 34 11.34 -19.29 -7.72
N ARG A 35 12.63 -19.44 -8.06
CA ARG A 35 13.19 -18.95 -9.33
C ARG A 35 12.54 -19.60 -10.55
N HIS A 36 12.28 -20.89 -10.49
CA HIS A 36 11.57 -21.61 -11.54
C HIS A 36 10.12 -21.12 -11.70
N MET A 37 9.43 -20.89 -10.58
CA MET A 37 8.06 -20.39 -10.61
C MET A 37 7.98 -18.96 -11.12
N LEU A 38 8.91 -18.06 -10.74
CA LEU A 38 8.94 -16.71 -11.29
C LEU A 38 9.03 -16.69 -12.82
N GLN A 39 9.80 -17.61 -13.43
CA GLN A 39 9.90 -17.71 -14.89
C GLN A 39 8.57 -18.16 -15.52
N LYS A 40 7.87 -19.11 -14.90
CA LYS A 40 6.56 -19.55 -15.37
C LYS A 40 5.48 -18.49 -15.19
N GLU A 41 5.47 -17.83 -14.05
CA GLU A 41 4.50 -16.83 -13.68
C GLU A 41 4.65 -15.53 -14.47
N ALA A 42 5.85 -15.25 -15.00
CA ALA A 42 6.08 -14.07 -15.87
C ALA A 42 5.10 -14.06 -17.08
N ALA A 43 4.70 -15.20 -17.58
CA ALA A 43 3.73 -15.32 -18.67
C ALA A 43 2.28 -15.00 -18.25
N LEU A 44 2.00 -14.95 -16.95
CA LEU A 44 0.68 -14.59 -16.41
C LEU A 44 0.51 -13.08 -16.27
N ILE A 45 1.61 -12.33 -16.22
CA ILE A 45 1.61 -10.87 -16.07
C ILE A 45 1.28 -10.26 -17.42
N ARG A 46 0.08 -9.67 -17.53
CA ARG A 46 -0.44 -9.06 -18.75
C ARG A 46 -0.61 -7.57 -18.52
N HIS A 47 0.27 -6.78 -19.10
CA HIS A 47 0.22 -5.33 -18.97
C HIS A 47 -1.18 -4.78 -19.32
N GLN A 48 -1.71 -3.98 -18.40
CA GLN A 48 -2.95 -3.22 -18.54
C GLN A 48 -2.65 -1.74 -18.29
N GLY A 49 -3.32 -0.85 -19.02
CA GLY A 49 -3.10 0.59 -18.93
C GLY A 49 -2.14 1.12 -19.98
N GLN A 50 -1.62 2.32 -19.74
CA GLN A 50 -0.66 2.99 -20.62
C GLN A 50 0.57 3.43 -19.83
N PHE A 51 1.74 3.30 -20.44
CA PHE A 51 2.97 3.83 -19.89
C PHE A 51 3.14 5.31 -20.24
N VAL A 52 3.49 6.11 -19.24
CA VAL A 52 3.90 7.51 -19.39
C VAL A 52 5.34 7.68 -18.89
N GLN A 53 6.09 8.59 -19.49
CA GLN A 53 7.51 8.80 -19.18
C GLN A 53 7.67 9.84 -18.07
N ILE A 54 8.04 9.42 -16.88
CA ILE A 54 8.26 10.27 -15.72
C ILE A 54 9.69 10.05 -15.21
N ASP A 55 10.46 11.10 -15.03
CA ASP A 55 11.82 11.05 -14.47
C ASP A 55 12.75 10.00 -15.14
N GLY A 56 12.54 9.74 -16.42
CA GLY A 56 13.34 8.77 -17.19
C GLY A 56 12.91 7.31 -17.06
N GLY A 57 11.81 7.01 -16.36
CA GLY A 57 11.20 5.69 -16.23
C GLY A 57 9.75 5.67 -16.71
N ASN A 58 9.17 4.47 -16.80
CA ASN A 58 7.78 4.26 -17.15
C ASN A 58 6.91 4.19 -15.89
N MET A 59 5.94 5.07 -15.74
CA MET A 59 4.82 4.90 -14.82
C MET A 59 3.61 4.40 -15.60
N ASN A 60 2.83 3.52 -14.99
CA ASN A 60 1.61 2.97 -15.59
C ASN A 60 0.38 3.66 -15.05
N ILE A 61 -0.49 4.09 -15.93
CA ILE A 61 -1.81 4.63 -15.62
C ILE A 61 -2.87 3.75 -16.28
N TYR A 62 -3.74 3.16 -15.47
CA TYR A 62 -4.90 2.43 -15.97
C TYR A 62 -6.13 3.33 -15.99
N THR A 63 -6.95 3.20 -17.04
CA THR A 63 -8.22 3.95 -17.14
C THR A 63 -9.35 3.03 -17.57
N GLU A 64 -10.54 3.28 -17.02
CA GLU A 64 -11.78 2.61 -17.37
C GLU A 64 -12.96 3.58 -17.23
N GLY A 65 -14.05 3.34 -17.95
CA GLY A 65 -15.22 4.22 -17.91
C GLY A 65 -15.02 5.54 -18.67
N SER A 66 -16.08 6.35 -18.75
CA SER A 66 -16.12 7.57 -19.57
C SER A 66 -16.95 8.70 -18.97
N GLY A 67 -17.22 8.65 -17.67
CA GLY A 67 -17.97 9.71 -16.97
C GLY A 67 -17.21 11.05 -16.95
N ASP A 68 -17.93 12.13 -16.66
CA ASP A 68 -17.38 13.48 -16.58
C ASP A 68 -16.47 13.67 -15.38
N LYS A 69 -16.78 13.02 -14.24
CA LYS A 69 -15.96 13.05 -13.04
C LYS A 69 -14.93 11.93 -13.05
N THR A 70 -13.70 12.25 -12.66
CA THR A 70 -12.58 11.29 -12.62
C THR A 70 -12.26 10.88 -11.19
N LEU A 71 -12.42 9.59 -10.88
CA LEU A 71 -11.98 8.98 -9.63
C LEU A 71 -10.54 8.48 -9.81
N VAL A 72 -9.61 9.01 -9.02
CA VAL A 72 -8.18 8.66 -9.06
C VAL A 72 -7.85 7.76 -7.88
N PHE A 73 -7.63 6.48 -8.14
CA PHE A 73 -7.28 5.48 -7.13
C PHE A 73 -5.78 5.50 -6.85
N MET A 74 -5.43 5.64 -5.57
CA MET A 74 -4.07 5.81 -5.07
C MET A 74 -3.75 4.70 -4.07
N ALA A 75 -2.78 3.85 -4.40
CA ALA A 75 -2.41 2.70 -3.58
C ALA A 75 -1.67 3.10 -2.31
N GLY A 76 -2.02 2.44 -1.21
CA GLY A 76 -1.26 2.48 0.04
C GLY A 76 0.10 1.80 -0.08
N ALA A 77 0.89 1.85 1.01
CA ALA A 77 2.17 1.18 1.05
C ALA A 77 2.03 -0.34 0.81
N ASN A 78 3.02 -0.91 0.14
CA ASN A 78 3.13 -2.36 -0.05
C ASN A 78 1.98 -3.03 -0.83
N THR A 79 1.32 -2.32 -1.74
CA THR A 79 0.27 -2.87 -2.62
C THR A 79 0.85 -3.24 -4.00
N PRO A 80 1.35 -4.46 -4.23
CA PRO A 80 2.13 -4.79 -5.43
C PRO A 80 1.32 -4.85 -6.72
N ALA A 81 0.02 -5.17 -6.67
CA ALA A 81 -0.83 -5.37 -7.86
C ALA A 81 -2.04 -4.42 -7.82
N VAL A 82 -1.77 -3.12 -7.98
CA VAL A 82 -2.69 -2.01 -7.70
C VAL A 82 -4.01 -2.10 -8.47
N ILE A 83 -3.94 -2.33 -9.78
CA ILE A 83 -5.14 -2.40 -10.63
C ILE A 83 -6.08 -3.53 -10.14
N CYS A 84 -5.53 -4.71 -9.91
CA CYS A 84 -6.32 -5.84 -9.41
C CYS A 84 -6.82 -5.62 -7.98
N ASP A 85 -6.09 -4.86 -7.17
CA ASP A 85 -6.46 -4.56 -5.79
C ASP A 85 -7.72 -3.68 -5.73
N PHE A 86 -7.78 -2.64 -6.56
CA PHE A 86 -8.93 -1.74 -6.62
C PHE A 86 -10.07 -2.22 -7.53
N LYS A 87 -9.84 -3.23 -8.37
CA LYS A 87 -10.84 -3.69 -9.33
C LYS A 87 -12.18 -4.08 -8.71
N PRO A 88 -12.26 -4.76 -7.55
CA PRO A 88 -13.53 -5.05 -6.92
C PRO A 88 -14.40 -3.81 -6.73
N LEU A 89 -13.80 -2.67 -6.39
CA LEU A 89 -14.53 -1.41 -6.20
C LEU A 89 -14.74 -0.65 -7.52
N PHE A 90 -13.68 -0.38 -8.27
CA PHE A 90 -13.82 0.53 -9.41
C PHE A 90 -14.70 -0.04 -10.52
N SER A 91 -14.77 -1.36 -10.70
CA SER A 91 -15.68 -1.99 -11.67
C SER A 91 -17.18 -1.74 -11.37
N ARG A 92 -17.50 -1.40 -10.12
CA ARG A 92 -18.85 -0.98 -9.71
C ARG A 92 -19.12 0.52 -9.93
N LEU A 93 -18.09 1.29 -10.29
CA LEU A 93 -18.17 2.75 -10.45
C LEU A 93 -17.92 3.20 -11.90
N SER A 94 -17.28 2.37 -12.71
CA SER A 94 -16.87 2.70 -14.07
C SER A 94 -18.02 2.88 -15.07
N ASP A 95 -19.24 2.48 -14.72
CA ASP A 95 -20.46 2.75 -15.49
C ASP A 95 -20.89 4.23 -15.45
N THR A 96 -20.47 4.96 -14.39
CA THR A 96 -20.87 6.36 -14.14
C THR A 96 -19.69 7.31 -14.17
N TYR A 97 -18.53 6.87 -13.67
CA TYR A 97 -17.35 7.69 -13.50
C TYR A 97 -16.22 7.26 -14.44
N ARG A 98 -15.34 8.20 -14.78
CA ARG A 98 -14.02 7.83 -15.31
C ARG A 98 -13.14 7.37 -14.16
N ILE A 99 -12.54 6.21 -14.33
CA ILE A 99 -11.60 5.63 -13.39
C ILE A 99 -10.18 5.90 -13.87
N ALA A 100 -9.30 6.33 -12.98
CA ALA A 100 -7.86 6.36 -13.18
C ALA A 100 -7.19 5.65 -12.01
N VAL A 101 -6.28 4.72 -12.27
CA VAL A 101 -5.50 4.03 -11.24
C VAL A 101 -4.03 4.37 -11.48
N ILE A 102 -3.39 4.97 -10.48
CA ILE A 102 -1.97 5.31 -10.54
C ILE A 102 -1.16 4.13 -9.99
N GLU A 103 -0.28 3.59 -10.82
CA GLU A 103 0.76 2.68 -10.34
C GLU A 103 2.06 3.49 -10.22
N LYS A 104 2.38 3.89 -9.01
CA LYS A 104 3.61 4.62 -8.68
C LYS A 104 4.85 3.80 -9.06
N PHE A 105 6.02 4.43 -9.13
CA PHE A 105 7.27 3.68 -9.30
C PHE A 105 7.42 2.61 -8.22
N GLY A 106 7.77 1.39 -8.64
CA GLY A 106 7.88 0.22 -7.78
C GLY A 106 6.56 -0.53 -7.55
N TYR A 107 5.46 -0.10 -8.17
CA TYR A 107 4.13 -0.73 -8.06
C TYR A 107 3.69 -1.30 -9.40
N GLY A 108 2.93 -2.38 -9.37
CA GLY A 108 2.26 -2.97 -10.52
C GLY A 108 3.16 -3.20 -11.73
N TYR A 109 2.84 -2.53 -12.83
CA TYR A 109 3.60 -2.60 -14.07
C TYR A 109 4.64 -1.49 -14.22
N SER A 110 4.63 -0.49 -13.32
CA SER A 110 5.58 0.62 -13.37
C SER A 110 7.02 0.15 -13.15
N ASP A 111 7.96 0.89 -13.73
CA ASP A 111 9.38 0.66 -13.47
C ASP A 111 9.71 0.86 -11.98
N ASN A 112 10.83 0.32 -11.55
CA ASN A 112 11.42 0.67 -10.27
C ASN A 112 12.29 1.92 -10.44
N THR A 113 12.53 2.67 -9.37
CA THR A 113 13.40 3.85 -9.37
C THR A 113 14.27 3.89 -8.14
N ASP A 114 15.48 4.44 -8.27
CA ASP A 114 16.36 4.75 -7.13
C ASP A 114 16.17 6.18 -6.62
N GLY A 115 15.24 6.95 -7.20
CA GLY A 115 14.90 8.31 -6.81
C GLY A 115 14.30 8.40 -5.40
N GLU A 116 14.21 9.61 -4.89
CA GLU A 116 13.63 9.91 -3.59
C GLU A 116 12.13 9.57 -3.56
N ARG A 117 11.63 9.17 -2.39
CA ARG A 117 10.23 8.69 -2.19
C ARG A 117 9.51 9.48 -1.10
N ASN A 118 9.76 10.77 -1.00
CA ASN A 118 9.01 11.68 -0.12
C ASN A 118 7.68 12.13 -0.75
N LEU A 119 6.78 12.70 0.05
CA LEU A 119 5.45 13.14 -0.42
C LEU A 119 5.52 14.12 -1.58
N GLY A 120 6.47 15.07 -1.54
CA GLY A 120 6.64 16.05 -2.61
C GLY A 120 7.01 15.40 -3.94
N THR A 121 7.89 14.40 -3.92
CA THR A 121 8.28 13.65 -5.13
C THR A 121 7.13 12.80 -5.65
N LEU A 122 6.43 12.05 -4.78
CA LEU A 122 5.28 11.23 -5.16
C LEU A 122 4.20 12.08 -5.82
N LEU A 123 3.81 13.16 -5.17
CA LEU A 123 2.77 14.06 -5.67
C LEU A 123 3.14 14.68 -7.03
N ARG A 124 4.38 15.11 -7.21
CA ARG A 124 4.85 15.64 -8.50
C ARG A 124 4.78 14.58 -9.61
N GLN A 125 5.18 13.35 -9.28
CA GLN A 125 5.17 12.24 -10.24
C GLN A 125 3.75 11.85 -10.62
N ASP A 126 2.84 11.73 -9.66
CA ASP A 126 1.45 11.35 -9.87
C ASP A 126 0.71 12.39 -10.73
N ARG A 127 0.89 13.69 -10.43
CA ARG A 127 0.31 14.78 -11.23
C ARG A 127 0.83 14.76 -12.67
N ALA A 128 2.15 14.64 -12.84
CA ALA A 128 2.75 14.58 -14.16
C ALA A 128 2.29 13.34 -14.95
N ALA A 129 2.09 12.21 -14.26
CA ALA A 129 1.63 10.98 -14.89
C ALA A 129 0.18 11.09 -15.38
N LEU A 130 -0.72 11.68 -14.60
CA LEU A 130 -2.10 11.93 -15.02
C LEU A 130 -2.15 12.91 -16.22
N GLU A 131 -1.39 14.00 -16.16
CA GLU A 131 -1.30 14.98 -17.24
C GLU A 131 -0.83 14.34 -18.56
N GLN A 132 0.25 13.53 -18.51
CA GLN A 132 0.76 12.83 -19.70
C GLN A 132 -0.19 11.73 -20.20
N ALA A 133 -0.99 11.15 -19.31
CA ALA A 133 -2.05 10.22 -19.68
C ALA A 133 -3.28 10.91 -20.30
N GLY A 134 -3.30 12.25 -20.38
CA GLY A 134 -4.41 13.02 -20.90
C GLY A 134 -5.60 13.10 -19.95
N ILE A 135 -5.36 12.97 -18.65
CA ILE A 135 -6.38 13.02 -17.60
C ILE A 135 -6.23 14.36 -16.88
N GLY A 136 -7.18 15.28 -17.13
CA GLY A 136 -7.18 16.61 -16.54
C GLY A 136 -7.92 16.69 -15.21
N ALA A 137 -7.50 17.64 -14.36
CA ALA A 137 -8.22 18.02 -13.13
C ALA A 137 -9.55 18.72 -13.47
N PRO A 138 -10.50 18.83 -12.51
CA PRO A 138 -10.37 18.39 -11.11
C PRO A 138 -10.56 16.88 -10.92
N TYR A 139 -9.99 16.34 -9.83
CA TYR A 139 -10.01 14.92 -9.50
C TYR A 139 -10.80 14.65 -8.23
N ILE A 140 -11.45 13.50 -8.16
CA ILE A 140 -11.90 12.89 -6.91
C ILE A 140 -10.82 11.89 -6.52
N LEU A 141 -10.03 12.22 -5.50
CA LEU A 141 -8.93 11.35 -5.04
C LEU A 141 -9.49 10.22 -4.18
N CYS A 142 -9.13 8.98 -4.50
CA CYS A 142 -9.55 7.77 -3.78
C CYS A 142 -8.32 7.09 -3.14
N PRO A 143 -7.72 7.67 -2.09
CA PRO A 143 -6.57 7.10 -1.43
C PRO A 143 -6.94 5.91 -0.54
N HIS A 144 -6.10 4.87 -0.56
CA HIS A 144 -6.11 3.78 0.40
C HIS A 144 -4.91 3.89 1.34
N SER A 145 -5.12 3.68 2.65
CA SER A 145 -4.03 3.56 3.62
C SER A 145 -3.06 4.75 3.55
N ALA A 146 -1.75 4.52 3.45
CA ALA A 146 -0.70 5.53 3.46
C ALA A 146 -0.89 6.65 2.41
N SER A 147 -1.52 6.37 1.27
CA SER A 147 -1.78 7.41 0.25
C SER A 147 -2.80 8.47 0.69
N GLY A 148 -3.45 8.31 1.83
CA GLY A 148 -4.24 9.37 2.45
C GLY A 148 -3.45 10.64 2.68
N LEU A 149 -2.18 10.51 3.10
CA LEU A 149 -1.28 11.65 3.32
C LEU A 149 -0.90 12.34 2.01
N GLU A 150 -0.74 11.57 0.94
CA GLU A 150 -0.49 12.10 -0.40
C GLU A 150 -1.70 12.90 -0.89
N ALA A 151 -2.92 12.35 -0.75
CA ALA A 151 -4.15 13.01 -1.16
C ALA A 151 -4.43 14.30 -0.35
N ILE A 152 -4.23 14.26 0.96
CA ILE A 152 -4.35 15.45 1.82
C ILE A 152 -3.33 16.51 1.40
N ARG A 153 -2.06 16.13 1.15
CA ARG A 153 -1.04 17.05 0.69
C ARG A 153 -1.34 17.63 -0.68
N TRP A 154 -1.92 16.83 -1.57
CA TRP A 154 -2.38 17.30 -2.89
C TRP A 154 -3.42 18.41 -2.75
N ALA A 155 -4.46 18.17 -1.96
CA ALA A 155 -5.50 19.15 -1.71
C ALA A 155 -4.99 20.41 -1.00
N GLN A 156 -3.98 20.30 -0.10
CA GLN A 156 -3.35 21.46 0.54
C GLN A 156 -2.58 22.35 -0.45
N LEU A 157 -1.87 21.75 -1.40
CA LEU A 157 -0.98 22.47 -2.32
C LEU A 157 -1.68 22.90 -3.61
N TYR A 158 -2.66 22.14 -4.06
CA TYR A 158 -3.35 22.32 -5.34
C TYR A 158 -4.87 22.13 -5.16
N PRO A 159 -5.52 22.99 -4.35
CA PRO A 159 -6.94 22.83 -4.03
C PRO A 159 -7.84 22.84 -5.26
N ASP A 160 -7.50 23.62 -6.29
CA ASP A 160 -8.27 23.70 -7.55
C ASP A 160 -8.21 22.42 -8.38
N GLU A 161 -7.30 21.49 -8.07
CA GLU A 161 -7.19 20.20 -8.75
C GLU A 161 -7.99 19.10 -8.05
N VAL A 162 -8.50 19.31 -6.82
CA VAL A 162 -9.14 18.28 -6.01
C VAL A 162 -10.58 18.66 -5.73
N GLU A 163 -11.51 17.93 -6.36
CA GLU A 163 -12.96 18.13 -6.17
C GLU A 163 -13.43 17.50 -4.85
N ALA A 164 -12.93 16.32 -4.50
CA ALA A 164 -13.26 15.61 -3.26
C ALA A 164 -12.16 14.58 -2.90
N ILE A 165 -12.17 14.11 -1.64
CA ILE A 165 -11.36 12.98 -1.18
C ILE A 165 -12.30 11.87 -0.71
N ILE A 166 -12.10 10.66 -1.22
CA ILE A 166 -12.78 9.42 -0.80
C ILE A 166 -11.76 8.52 -0.12
N GLY A 167 -11.61 8.66 1.17
CA GLY A 167 -10.65 7.89 1.97
C GLY A 167 -11.09 6.45 2.18
N LEU A 168 -10.34 5.50 1.63
CA LEU A 168 -10.55 4.06 1.78
C LEU A 168 -9.63 3.57 2.92
N ASP A 169 -10.09 3.64 4.14
CA ASP A 169 -9.31 3.38 5.37
C ASP A 169 -7.94 4.08 5.32
N MET A 170 -7.98 5.35 4.91
CA MET A 170 -6.81 6.16 4.59
C MET A 170 -6.08 6.62 5.83
N ALA A 171 -4.78 6.86 5.72
CA ALA A 171 -3.99 7.52 6.74
C ALA A 171 -4.34 9.02 6.86
N VAL A 172 -4.32 9.53 8.09
CA VAL A 172 -4.47 10.96 8.40
C VAL A 172 -3.24 11.46 9.17
N PRO A 173 -2.95 12.77 9.21
CA PRO A 173 -1.68 13.28 9.75
C PRO A 173 -1.35 12.86 11.18
N ASP A 174 -2.35 12.73 12.05
CA ASP A 174 -2.17 12.35 13.46
C ASP A 174 -1.76 10.89 13.69
N GLN A 175 -1.82 10.06 12.64
CA GLN A 175 -1.41 8.66 12.70
C GLN A 175 0.05 8.50 13.15
N PHE A 176 0.93 9.38 12.71
CA PHE A 176 2.36 9.26 13.04
C PHE A 176 2.65 9.47 14.51
N ASP A 177 1.97 10.38 15.18
CA ASP A 177 2.13 10.59 16.63
C ASP A 177 1.73 9.34 17.41
N CYS A 178 0.71 8.63 16.95
CA CYS A 178 0.24 7.41 17.61
C CYS A 178 1.15 6.21 17.35
N MET A 179 1.79 6.15 16.16
CA MET A 179 2.63 5.00 15.75
C MET A 179 4.07 5.09 16.23
N ILE A 180 4.68 6.27 16.14
CA ILE A 180 6.12 6.46 16.28
C ILE A 180 6.50 7.62 17.20
N GLY A 181 5.52 8.22 17.87
CA GLY A 181 5.75 9.36 18.75
C GLY A 181 6.05 10.68 18.02
N ASP A 182 6.68 11.61 18.72
CA ASP A 182 7.04 12.89 18.14
C ASP A 182 8.11 12.70 17.05
N LEU A 183 7.81 13.17 15.83
CA LEU A 183 8.73 13.12 14.69
C LEU A 183 10.08 13.82 14.91
N HIS A 184 10.21 14.59 15.98
CA HIS A 184 11.46 15.28 16.37
C HIS A 184 12.32 14.50 17.37
N ASP A 185 11.82 13.43 17.97
CA ASP A 185 12.53 12.73 19.03
C ASP A 185 13.50 11.64 18.53
N ALA A 186 14.36 11.19 19.46
CA ALA A 186 15.31 10.12 19.18
C ALA A 186 14.65 8.74 19.02
N GLU A 187 13.45 8.52 19.57
CA GLU A 187 12.73 7.24 19.45
C GLU A 187 12.27 7.01 18.01
N THR A 188 11.86 8.07 17.32
CA THR A 188 11.52 8.03 15.89
C THR A 188 12.71 7.58 15.03
N GLN A 189 13.93 8.07 15.34
CA GLN A 189 15.16 7.62 14.66
C GLN A 189 15.46 6.15 14.92
N THR A 190 15.17 5.68 16.14
CA THR A 190 15.33 4.26 16.49
C THR A 190 14.33 3.39 15.74
N CYS A 191 13.11 3.88 15.52
CA CYS A 191 12.11 3.19 14.71
C CYS A 191 12.57 3.03 13.25
N GLU A 192 13.12 4.09 12.64
CA GLU A 192 13.71 4.02 11.29
C GLU A 192 14.80 2.96 11.19
N GLN A 193 15.71 2.91 12.17
CA GLN A 193 16.77 1.91 12.20
C GLN A 193 16.21 0.49 12.33
N SER A 194 15.22 0.27 13.19
CA SER A 194 14.56 -1.03 13.36
C SER A 194 13.86 -1.49 12.09
N LEU A 195 13.22 -0.58 11.35
CA LEU A 195 12.62 -0.87 10.05
C LEU A 195 13.66 -1.28 9.01
N ARG A 196 14.83 -0.63 8.99
CA ARG A 196 15.94 -1.00 8.10
C ARG A 196 16.56 -2.35 8.44
N GLU A 197 16.66 -2.69 9.73
CA GLU A 197 17.18 -3.97 10.18
C GLU A 197 16.21 -5.13 9.91
N SER A 198 14.91 -4.93 10.13
CA SER A 198 13.89 -5.91 9.77
C SER A 198 13.82 -6.16 8.26
N ALA A 199 14.03 -5.13 7.45
CA ALA A 199 14.07 -5.23 6.01
C ALA A 199 15.19 -6.16 5.49
N PHE A 200 16.30 -6.29 6.19
CA PHE A 200 17.35 -7.23 5.82
C PHE A 200 16.90 -8.68 5.97
N PHE A 201 16.18 -8.99 7.04
CA PHE A 201 15.62 -10.34 7.26
C PHE A 201 14.51 -10.63 6.23
N ASP A 202 13.65 -9.67 5.99
CA ASP A 202 12.58 -9.76 5.00
C ASP A 202 13.13 -9.95 3.58
N PHE A 203 14.23 -9.28 3.25
CA PHE A 203 14.92 -9.50 1.97
C PHE A 203 15.32 -10.96 1.77
N TRP A 204 15.98 -11.54 2.77
CA TRP A 204 16.37 -12.94 2.68
C TRP A 204 15.17 -13.87 2.58
N LEU A 205 14.14 -13.63 3.40
CA LEU A 205 12.93 -14.43 3.39
C LEU A 205 12.22 -14.36 2.04
N TYR A 206 12.05 -13.17 1.49
CA TYR A 206 11.29 -12.97 0.25
C TYR A 206 12.09 -13.35 -0.99
N SER A 207 13.36 -12.98 -1.08
CA SER A 207 14.23 -13.34 -2.21
C SER A 207 14.49 -14.85 -2.31
N MET A 208 14.45 -15.56 -1.20
CA MET A 208 14.55 -17.03 -1.15
C MET A 208 13.21 -17.73 -1.41
N GLY A 209 12.13 -17.00 -1.60
CA GLY A 209 10.79 -17.54 -1.86
C GLY A 209 9.99 -17.88 -0.62
N GLY A 210 10.40 -17.38 0.55
CA GLY A 210 9.67 -17.58 1.81
C GLY A 210 8.23 -17.10 1.76
N TYR A 211 7.97 -16.04 0.98
CA TYR A 211 6.60 -15.52 0.77
C TYR A 211 5.63 -16.54 0.16
N ARG A 212 6.14 -17.56 -0.57
CA ARG A 212 5.32 -18.67 -1.11
C ARG A 212 4.83 -19.64 -0.03
N LEU A 213 5.43 -19.61 1.16
CA LEU A 213 5.02 -20.43 2.29
C LEU A 213 3.85 -19.82 3.08
N TYR A 214 3.58 -18.53 2.87
CA TYR A 214 2.47 -17.84 3.50
C TYR A 214 1.19 -17.92 2.66
N ARG A 215 0.06 -17.81 3.33
CA ARG A 215 -1.23 -17.65 2.66
C ARG A 215 -1.34 -16.19 2.18
N ILE A 216 -0.99 -15.94 0.92
CA ILE A 216 -0.96 -14.60 0.33
C ILE A 216 -2.30 -13.85 0.50
N GLN A 217 -3.43 -14.57 0.46
CA GLN A 217 -4.75 -13.99 0.61
C GLN A 217 -5.03 -13.42 2.02
N SER A 218 -4.29 -13.84 3.04
CA SER A 218 -4.44 -13.27 4.38
C SER A 218 -3.76 -11.90 4.51
N VAL A 219 -2.87 -11.56 3.58
CA VAL A 219 -2.20 -10.26 3.52
C VAL A 219 -2.81 -9.40 2.41
N PHE A 220 -3.21 -10.01 1.30
CA PHE A 220 -3.78 -9.36 0.14
C PHE A 220 -5.13 -10.00 -0.22
N PRO A 221 -6.25 -9.52 0.37
CA PRO A 221 -7.58 -10.10 0.17
C PRO A 221 -8.00 -10.16 -1.30
N ALA A 222 -7.62 -9.17 -2.12
CA ALA A 222 -7.94 -9.13 -3.54
C ALA A 222 -7.43 -10.37 -4.29
N SER A 223 -6.33 -10.99 -3.84
CA SER A 223 -5.80 -12.23 -4.45
C SER A 223 -6.78 -13.42 -4.39
N ALA A 224 -7.85 -13.31 -3.62
CA ALA A 224 -8.90 -14.31 -3.49
C ALA A 224 -10.30 -13.72 -3.75
N SER A 225 -10.41 -12.46 -4.15
CA SER A 225 -11.70 -11.80 -4.42
C SER A 225 -12.51 -12.54 -5.49
N PRO A 226 -13.82 -12.75 -5.28
CA PRO A 226 -14.72 -13.31 -6.29
C PRO A 226 -14.95 -12.35 -7.47
N ASP A 227 -14.70 -11.05 -7.29
CA ASP A 227 -14.83 -10.03 -8.33
C ASP A 227 -13.69 -10.08 -9.37
N LEU A 228 -12.61 -10.80 -9.07
CA LEU A 228 -11.54 -11.07 -10.02
C LEU A 228 -11.77 -12.41 -10.72
N THR A 229 -11.49 -12.47 -12.00
CA THR A 229 -11.41 -13.73 -12.75
C THR A 229 -10.26 -14.61 -12.22
N GLU A 230 -10.28 -15.90 -12.56
CA GLU A 230 -9.16 -16.80 -12.20
C GLU A 230 -7.82 -16.32 -12.77
N ALA A 231 -7.83 -15.78 -14.00
CA ALA A 231 -6.65 -15.23 -14.65
C ALA A 231 -6.11 -14.00 -13.90
N GLU A 232 -6.95 -13.08 -13.47
CA GLU A 232 -6.56 -11.89 -12.70
C GLU A 232 -6.06 -12.25 -11.30
N ARG A 233 -6.67 -13.23 -10.63
CA ARG A 233 -6.12 -13.73 -9.36
C ARG A 233 -4.75 -14.39 -9.52
N ALA A 234 -4.53 -15.10 -10.64
CA ALA A 234 -3.24 -15.68 -10.95
C ALA A 234 -2.20 -14.59 -11.26
N GLU A 235 -2.58 -13.58 -12.02
CA GLU A 235 -1.76 -12.41 -12.31
C GLU A 235 -1.40 -11.61 -11.05
N TYR A 236 -2.38 -11.35 -10.17
CA TYR A 236 -2.17 -10.72 -8.86
C TYR A 236 -1.04 -11.41 -8.09
N LYS A 237 -1.13 -12.75 -7.98
CA LYS A 237 -0.11 -13.55 -7.29
C LYS A 237 1.25 -13.50 -7.98
N ALA A 238 1.26 -13.53 -9.30
CA ALA A 238 2.49 -13.46 -10.09
C ALA A 238 3.22 -12.11 -9.89
N ILE A 239 2.50 -10.99 -9.95
CA ILE A 239 3.03 -9.65 -9.67
C ILE A 239 3.55 -9.60 -8.23
N THR A 240 2.77 -10.07 -7.26
CA THR A 240 3.15 -10.06 -5.85
C THR A 240 4.43 -10.85 -5.61
N TYR A 241 4.54 -12.08 -6.11
CA TYR A 241 5.76 -12.89 -5.95
C TYR A 241 6.97 -12.28 -6.63
N ARG A 242 6.79 -11.66 -7.80
CA ARG A 242 7.84 -10.94 -8.51
C ARG A 242 8.36 -9.76 -7.67
N TRP A 243 7.48 -8.91 -7.17
CA TRP A 243 7.86 -7.72 -6.43
C TRP A 243 8.48 -8.04 -5.07
N TYR A 244 7.90 -8.95 -4.32
CA TYR A 244 8.48 -9.35 -3.04
C TYR A 244 9.82 -10.08 -3.17
N SER A 245 10.13 -10.70 -4.32
CA SER A 245 11.45 -11.28 -4.55
C SER A 245 12.60 -10.27 -4.62
N ILE A 246 12.26 -8.99 -4.86
CA ILE A 246 13.22 -7.87 -4.89
C ILE A 246 12.81 -6.74 -3.95
N PHE A 247 11.89 -7.00 -3.02
CA PHE A 247 11.19 -5.99 -2.22
C PHE A 247 12.09 -4.90 -1.62
N PRO A 248 13.18 -5.18 -0.90
CA PRO A 248 14.04 -4.13 -0.33
C PRO A 248 14.74 -3.23 -1.35
N GLN A 249 14.71 -3.63 -2.62
CA GLN A 249 15.28 -2.84 -3.72
C GLN A 249 14.21 -2.04 -4.45
N THR A 250 12.93 -2.17 -4.07
CA THR A 250 11.83 -1.47 -4.74
C THR A 250 11.65 -0.05 -4.19
N ALA A 251 11.17 0.83 -5.05
CA ALA A 251 10.69 2.15 -4.64
C ALA A 251 9.57 2.05 -3.60
N MET A 252 8.70 1.05 -3.75
CA MET A 252 7.60 0.74 -2.82
C MET A 252 8.10 0.50 -1.38
N PHE A 253 9.18 -0.27 -1.20
CA PHE A 253 9.78 -0.45 0.12
C PHE A 253 10.28 0.86 0.72
N ARG A 254 10.93 1.70 -0.10
CA ARG A 254 11.51 2.98 0.35
C ARG A 254 10.47 4.02 0.74
N GLU A 255 9.23 3.91 0.26
CA GLU A 255 8.12 4.74 0.74
C GLU A 255 7.74 4.42 2.19
N GLY A 256 7.85 3.17 2.60
CA GLY A 256 7.56 2.71 3.96
C GLY A 256 8.68 3.01 4.98
N VAL A 257 9.84 3.51 4.54
CA VAL A 257 10.98 3.83 5.43
C VAL A 257 11.03 5.32 5.69
N LEU A 258 10.82 5.75 6.94
CA LEU A 258 10.84 7.16 7.31
C LEU A 258 12.26 7.74 7.21
N THR A 259 12.50 8.50 6.16
CA THR A 259 13.74 9.26 5.93
C THR A 259 13.59 10.68 6.48
N GLU A 260 14.70 11.42 6.60
CA GLU A 260 14.67 12.84 7.03
C GLU A 260 13.83 13.71 6.08
N SER A 261 13.89 13.43 4.77
CA SER A 261 13.07 14.13 3.78
C SER A 261 11.57 13.84 3.96
N GLN A 262 11.21 12.58 4.17
CA GLN A 262 9.82 12.20 4.45
C GLN A 262 9.32 12.80 5.77
N ARG A 263 10.17 12.78 6.81
CA ARG A 263 9.85 13.43 8.10
C ARG A 263 9.54 14.90 7.92
N SER A 264 10.37 15.61 7.16
CA SER A 264 10.16 17.04 6.84
C SER A 264 8.81 17.25 6.12
N ASP A 265 8.46 16.39 5.17
CA ASP A 265 7.18 16.47 4.46
C ASP A 265 5.98 16.21 5.39
N TYR A 266 6.08 15.26 6.32
CA TYR A 266 5.02 15.00 7.30
C TYR A 266 4.82 16.15 8.28
N LEU A 267 5.92 16.77 8.72
CA LEU A 267 5.84 17.98 9.54
C LEU A 267 5.18 19.13 8.78
N ALA A 268 5.53 19.32 7.50
CA ALA A 268 4.90 20.31 6.64
C ALA A 268 3.41 19.99 6.41
N LEU A 269 3.04 18.76 6.23
CA LEU A 269 1.64 18.31 6.10
C LEU A 269 0.81 18.72 7.33
N ARG A 270 1.34 18.48 8.54
CA ARG A 270 0.68 18.81 9.80
C ARG A 270 0.65 20.31 10.10
N ALA A 271 1.66 21.05 9.65
CA ALA A 271 1.72 22.51 9.83
C ALA A 271 0.70 23.26 8.96
N HIS A 272 0.17 22.64 7.90
CA HIS A 272 -0.87 23.22 7.07
C HIS A 272 -2.26 22.90 7.63
N PRO A 273 -3.26 23.75 7.42
CA PRO A 273 -4.63 23.45 7.80
C PRO A 273 -5.17 22.22 7.03
N VAL A 274 -6.16 21.59 7.61
CA VAL A 274 -6.94 20.56 6.91
C VAL A 274 -7.52 21.19 5.63
N PRO A 275 -7.41 20.54 4.47
CA PRO A 275 -7.88 21.12 3.22
C PRO A 275 -9.40 21.29 3.20
N ASP A 276 -9.84 22.39 2.62
CA ASP A 276 -11.27 22.71 2.47
C ASP A 276 -11.84 22.06 1.22
N VAL A 277 -11.90 20.72 1.24
CA VAL A 277 -12.50 19.91 0.17
C VAL A 277 -13.44 18.87 0.78
N PRO A 278 -14.59 18.57 0.15
CA PRO A 278 -15.51 17.54 0.61
C PRO A 278 -14.78 16.20 0.80
N THR A 279 -14.93 15.60 1.96
CA THR A 279 -14.18 14.36 2.28
C THR A 279 -15.09 13.29 2.85
N LEU A 280 -15.17 12.14 2.18
CA LEU A 280 -15.75 10.91 2.71
C LEU A 280 -14.65 10.02 3.29
N GLN A 281 -14.76 9.66 4.56
CA GLN A 281 -13.90 8.68 5.20
C GLN A 281 -14.67 7.36 5.36
N ILE A 282 -14.17 6.28 4.78
CA ILE A 282 -14.71 4.92 4.94
C ILE A 282 -13.68 4.11 5.71
N LEU A 283 -14.00 3.77 6.95
CA LEU A 283 -13.08 3.15 7.89
C LEU A 283 -13.41 1.68 8.14
N SER A 284 -12.36 0.90 8.32
CA SER A 284 -12.42 -0.44 8.91
C SER A 284 -12.84 -0.38 10.38
N ALA A 285 -13.62 -1.35 10.81
CA ALA A 285 -13.96 -1.59 12.22
C ALA A 285 -13.40 -2.94 12.72
N ASP A 286 -12.42 -3.53 12.04
CA ASP A 286 -11.71 -4.74 12.47
C ASP A 286 -10.43 -4.38 13.24
N ASP A 287 -10.31 -4.87 14.47
CA ASP A 287 -9.18 -4.58 15.36
C ASP A 287 -7.89 -5.35 14.99
N SER A 288 -7.97 -6.35 14.12
CA SER A 288 -6.86 -7.29 13.90
C SER A 288 -5.55 -6.63 13.44
N MET A 289 -5.62 -5.57 12.63
CA MET A 289 -4.46 -4.82 12.15
C MET A 289 -4.09 -3.68 13.12
N PHE A 290 -5.07 -2.97 13.64
CA PHE A 290 -4.84 -1.77 14.44
C PHE A 290 -4.24 -2.08 15.81
N SER A 291 -4.57 -3.23 16.40
CA SER A 291 -3.91 -3.71 17.63
C SER A 291 -2.40 -3.96 17.43
N VAL A 292 -1.99 -4.37 16.22
CA VAL A 292 -0.56 -4.52 15.88
C VAL A 292 0.11 -3.15 15.71
N MET A 293 -0.57 -2.18 15.12
CA MET A 293 -0.01 -0.85 14.83
C MET A 293 0.00 0.07 16.06
N PHE A 294 -1.04 0.05 16.87
CA PHE A 294 -1.28 1.01 17.95
C PHE A 294 -1.42 0.38 19.34
N GLY A 295 -1.18 -0.94 19.49
CA GLY A 295 -1.29 -1.65 20.76
C GLY A 295 -2.73 -2.06 21.15
N GLU A 296 -2.96 -2.36 22.43
CA GLU A 296 -4.20 -2.98 22.93
C GLU A 296 -5.49 -2.21 22.61
N ASN A 297 -5.42 -0.89 22.40
CA ASN A 297 -6.56 -0.04 22.04
C ASN A 297 -6.49 0.43 20.56
N GLY A 298 -5.86 -0.35 19.70
CA GLY A 298 -5.52 0.05 18.34
C GLY A 298 -6.71 0.57 17.53
N LEU A 299 -7.80 -0.18 17.50
CA LEU A 299 -9.02 0.25 16.80
C LEU A 299 -9.58 1.55 17.37
N GLN A 300 -9.64 1.69 18.70
CA GLN A 300 -10.14 2.91 19.33
C GLN A 300 -9.25 4.12 19.00
N THR A 301 -7.94 3.93 19.00
CA THR A 301 -6.97 4.96 18.60
C THR A 301 -7.19 5.37 17.14
N TRP A 302 -7.33 4.39 16.23
CA TRP A 302 -7.60 4.63 14.82
C TRP A 302 -8.90 5.42 14.62
N GLN A 303 -9.97 5.00 15.26
CA GLN A 303 -11.26 5.70 15.20
C GLN A 303 -11.13 7.14 15.72
N GLN A 304 -10.45 7.36 16.85
CA GLN A 304 -10.33 8.67 17.46
C GLN A 304 -9.56 9.67 16.59
N ILE A 305 -8.45 9.26 15.96
CA ILE A 305 -7.70 10.16 15.06
C ILE A 305 -8.54 10.55 13.84
N HIS A 306 -9.37 9.64 13.33
CA HIS A 306 -10.27 9.93 12.22
C HIS A 306 -11.47 10.79 12.61
N GLU A 307 -12.02 10.62 13.80
CA GLU A 307 -13.04 11.51 14.36
C GLU A 307 -12.47 12.93 14.57
N ASN A 308 -11.23 13.06 15.05
CA ASN A 308 -10.56 14.34 15.18
C ASN A 308 -10.36 15.02 13.81
N TYR A 309 -9.89 14.25 12.82
CA TYR A 309 -9.75 14.74 11.45
C TYR A 309 -11.09 15.16 10.85
N GLN A 310 -12.14 14.34 11.05
CA GLN A 310 -13.51 14.64 10.62
C GLN A 310 -14.03 15.95 11.22
N ALA A 311 -13.76 16.18 12.49
CA ALA A 311 -14.21 17.41 13.19
C ALA A 311 -13.51 18.69 12.68
N ALA A 312 -12.39 18.55 12.00
CA ALA A 312 -11.65 19.65 11.39
C ALA A 312 -12.04 19.95 9.93
N LEU A 313 -12.80 19.07 9.29
CA LEU A 313 -13.32 19.27 7.94
C LEU A 313 -14.52 20.23 7.95
N SER A 314 -14.57 21.14 6.96
CA SER A 314 -15.76 21.97 6.72
C SER A 314 -16.94 21.16 6.20
N GLU A 315 -16.64 20.18 5.34
CA GLU A 315 -17.59 19.26 4.75
C GLU A 315 -17.03 17.84 4.75
N GLY A 316 -17.56 16.99 5.61
CA GLY A 316 -17.04 15.65 5.78
C GLY A 316 -18.07 14.65 6.26
N ARG A 317 -17.88 13.39 5.81
CA ARG A 317 -18.69 12.25 6.25
C ARG A 317 -17.77 11.09 6.64
N LEU A 318 -18.09 10.44 7.74
CA LEU A 318 -17.38 9.26 8.24
C LEU A 318 -18.33 8.07 8.28
N VAL A 319 -17.92 6.97 7.67
CA VAL A 319 -18.65 5.69 7.63
C VAL A 319 -17.73 4.59 8.14
N GLN A 320 -18.22 3.77 9.07
CA GLN A 320 -17.48 2.62 9.59
C GLN A 320 -18.08 1.33 9.06
N LEU A 321 -17.24 0.43 8.53
CA LEU A 321 -17.63 -0.86 7.99
C LEU A 321 -17.06 -2.00 8.84
N ARG A 322 -17.84 -3.06 9.05
CA ARG A 322 -17.40 -4.26 9.76
C ARG A 322 -16.57 -5.18 8.84
N CYS A 323 -15.47 -4.67 8.36
CA CYS A 323 -14.54 -5.37 7.49
C CYS A 323 -13.10 -4.97 7.85
N GLY A 324 -12.10 -5.63 7.29
CA GLY A 324 -10.69 -5.32 7.49
C GLY A 324 -10.25 -4.07 6.74
N HIS A 325 -8.94 -3.80 6.79
CA HIS A 325 -8.28 -2.62 6.21
C HIS A 325 -8.53 -2.42 4.70
N TYR A 326 -8.74 -3.50 3.96
CA TYR A 326 -9.01 -3.45 2.52
C TYR A 326 -10.51 -3.31 2.24
N VAL A 327 -11.11 -2.23 2.76
CA VAL A 327 -12.57 -1.96 2.66
C VAL A 327 -13.09 -2.06 1.23
N HIS A 328 -12.30 -1.64 0.25
CA HIS A 328 -12.59 -1.66 -1.18
C HIS A 328 -12.62 -3.07 -1.81
N VAL A 329 -12.09 -4.06 -1.09
CA VAL A 329 -12.09 -5.48 -1.48
C VAL A 329 -13.10 -6.29 -0.69
N GLU A 330 -13.22 -6.01 0.60
CA GLU A 330 -14.01 -6.82 1.52
C GLU A 330 -15.50 -6.47 1.51
N ASP A 331 -15.82 -5.19 1.27
CA ASP A 331 -17.22 -4.74 1.09
C ASP A 331 -17.35 -3.70 -0.04
N PRO A 332 -16.96 -4.04 -1.28
CA PRO A 332 -16.97 -3.10 -2.41
C PRO A 332 -18.38 -2.60 -2.75
N GLU A 333 -19.42 -3.37 -2.43
CA GLU A 333 -20.84 -3.01 -2.68
C GLU A 333 -21.26 -1.84 -1.80
N THR A 334 -21.03 -1.95 -0.49
CA THR A 334 -21.36 -0.85 0.45
C THR A 334 -20.49 0.36 0.15
N VAL A 335 -19.19 0.17 -0.08
CA VAL A 335 -18.26 1.25 -0.41
C VAL A 335 -18.70 2.01 -1.66
N SER A 336 -19.03 1.31 -2.75
CA SER A 336 -19.50 1.95 -3.99
C SER A 336 -20.81 2.72 -3.81
N THR A 337 -21.72 2.19 -2.99
CA THR A 337 -22.98 2.84 -2.66
C THR A 337 -22.75 4.14 -1.88
N GLU A 338 -21.90 4.12 -0.88
CA GLU A 338 -21.58 5.31 -0.08
C GLU A 338 -20.86 6.38 -0.90
N ILE A 339 -19.96 5.98 -1.82
CA ILE A 339 -19.30 6.91 -2.76
C ILE A 339 -20.34 7.60 -3.63
N ARG A 340 -21.23 6.85 -4.29
CA ARG A 340 -22.27 7.41 -5.15
C ARG A 340 -23.18 8.37 -4.38
N ARG A 341 -23.60 7.98 -3.17
CA ARG A 341 -24.43 8.81 -2.31
C ARG A 341 -23.73 10.11 -1.95
N PHE A 342 -22.47 10.03 -1.50
CA PHE A 342 -21.69 11.21 -1.11
C PHE A 342 -21.52 12.19 -2.27
N LEU A 343 -21.16 11.69 -3.46
CA LEU A 343 -20.95 12.53 -4.64
C LEU A 343 -22.25 13.14 -5.15
N ASN A 344 -23.38 12.42 -5.10
CA ASN A 344 -24.69 12.96 -5.49
C ASN A 344 -25.20 14.03 -4.50
N ASP A 345 -24.96 13.83 -3.20
CA ASP A 345 -25.36 14.82 -2.17
C ASP A 345 -24.57 16.14 -2.38
N ASN A 346 -23.30 16.07 -2.78
CA ASN A 346 -22.44 17.23 -3.04
C ASN A 346 -22.71 17.92 -4.38
N ASP A 347 -23.22 17.22 -5.38
CA ASP A 347 -23.62 17.82 -6.67
C ASP A 347 -24.87 18.73 -6.56
N THR A 348 -25.56 18.66 -5.44
CA THR A 348 -26.79 19.43 -5.19
C THR A 348 -26.53 20.72 -4.39
N LEU A 349 -25.30 20.97 -3.96
CA LEU A 349 -24.86 22.19 -3.25
C LEU A 349 -24.18 23.16 -4.20
#